data_d5334ffd7e40222f8d216507f28341e9
#
_entry.id   d5334ffd7e40222f8d216507f28341e9
#
_cell.length_a   1.000
_cell.length_b   1.000
_cell.length_c   1.000
_cell.angle_alpha   90.00
_cell.angle_beta   90.00
_cell.angle_gamma   90.00
#
_symmetry.space_group_name_H-M   'P 1'
#
loop_
_entity.id
_entity.type
_entity.pdbx_description
1 polymer ?
#
loop_
_entity_poly.entity_id
_entity_poly.type
_entity_poly.pdbx_seq_one_letter_code
_entity_poly.pdbx_strand_id
1 'polypeptide(L)'
;MGLIEKIFGDLDEKEVKKVSKIADKVMAYEKEMEALTDDQLREKTAEFKKRVQEDGESLDDILPEAFAVCREGAWRSLGMKHFYVQVIGGIVLHQGRISEMKTGEGKTLVATLPAYLNALEGKGVHVVTVNDYLAKRDMEWMGKLYTFLGLTVGCVIHGISEADRRAAYQAVSYTHLPMAGVIIISINLTAGSLCDRLRGR
;
A
#
# COMPACT_ATOMS: atom_id res chain seq x y z
N MET A 1 33.98 1.27 19.80
CA MET A 1 32.55 1.09 20.14
C MET A 1 32.23 1.87 21.39
N GLY A 2 31.60 3.03 21.24
CA GLY A 2 31.36 3.94 22.35
C GLY A 2 30.16 3.48 23.23
N LEU A 3 30.18 3.94 24.48
CA LEU A 3 29.10 3.67 25.46
C LEU A 3 27.74 4.13 24.94
N ILE A 4 27.71 5.11 24.05
CA ILE A 4 26.53 5.67 23.38
C ILE A 4 25.98 4.66 22.35
N GLU A 5 26.81 3.96 21.57
CA GLU A 5 26.37 2.90 20.66
C GLU A 5 25.76 1.70 21.39
N LYS A 6 26.24 1.39 22.61
CA LYS A 6 25.66 0.34 23.47
C LYS A 6 24.30 0.71 24.04
N ILE A 7 24.00 2.01 24.21
CA ILE A 7 22.73 2.50 24.77
C ILE A 7 21.73 2.78 23.65
N PHE A 8 22.17 3.27 22.50
CA PHE A 8 21.32 3.64 21.34
C PHE A 8 21.33 2.65 20.18
N GLY A 9 22.35 1.79 20.09
CA GLY A 9 22.48 0.80 19.01
C GLY A 9 21.39 -0.27 18.94
N ASP A 10 20.53 -0.32 19.93
CA ASP A 10 19.46 -1.32 20.05
C ASP A 10 18.08 -0.81 19.59
N LEU A 11 17.97 0.46 19.16
CA LEU A 11 16.69 1.02 18.72
C LEU A 11 16.23 0.41 17.39
N ASP A 12 17.15 0.26 16.44
CA ASP A 12 16.84 -0.33 15.12
C ASP A 12 16.50 -1.81 15.25
N GLU A 13 17.19 -2.57 16.09
CA GLU A 13 16.86 -3.98 16.34
C GLU A 13 15.51 -4.15 17.02
N LYS A 14 15.15 -3.26 17.98
CA LYS A 14 13.85 -3.30 18.64
C LYS A 14 12.73 -2.97 17.69
N GLU A 15 12.91 -1.98 16.81
CA GLU A 15 11.93 -1.62 15.78
C GLU A 15 11.77 -2.73 14.74
N VAL A 16 12.87 -3.30 14.25
CA VAL A 16 12.83 -4.46 13.35
C VAL A 16 12.09 -5.63 14.01
N LYS A 17 12.36 -5.95 15.28
CA LYS A 17 11.64 -7.00 16.02
C LYS A 17 10.15 -6.73 16.16
N LYS A 18 9.72 -5.46 16.35
CA LYS A 18 8.29 -5.11 16.40
C LYS A 18 7.62 -5.35 15.05
N VAL A 19 8.22 -4.84 13.98
CA VAL A 19 7.68 -4.97 12.62
C VAL A 19 7.67 -6.44 12.18
N SER A 20 8.72 -7.22 12.53
CA SER A 20 8.79 -8.65 12.25
C SER A 20 7.65 -9.43 12.92
N LYS A 21 7.27 -9.10 14.15
CA LYS A 21 6.12 -9.74 14.83
C LYS A 21 4.80 -9.51 14.08
N ILE A 22 4.63 -8.34 13.45
CA ILE A 22 3.46 -8.06 12.62
C ILE A 22 3.54 -8.88 11.33
N ALA A 23 4.71 -8.92 10.69
CA ALA A 23 4.95 -9.71 9.49
C ALA A 23 4.72 -11.21 9.74
N ASP A 24 5.14 -11.74 10.90
CA ASP A 24 4.87 -13.13 11.29
C ASP A 24 3.36 -13.42 11.36
N LYS A 25 2.56 -12.47 11.88
CA LYS A 25 1.10 -12.60 11.88
C LYS A 25 0.54 -12.61 10.45
N VAL A 26 1.05 -11.76 9.54
CA VAL A 26 0.66 -11.78 8.13
C VAL A 26 0.93 -13.15 7.51
N MET A 27 2.12 -13.72 7.76
CA MET A 27 2.50 -15.02 7.21
C MET A 27 1.67 -16.17 7.81
N ALA A 28 1.21 -16.03 9.04
CA ALA A 28 0.37 -17.06 9.69
C ALA A 28 -0.98 -17.24 8.99
N TYR A 29 -1.52 -16.20 8.34
CA TYR A 29 -2.75 -16.28 7.54
C TYR A 29 -2.59 -16.97 6.17
N GLU A 30 -1.37 -17.32 5.74
CA GLU A 30 -1.11 -17.84 4.38
C GLU A 30 -2.03 -19.00 4.00
N LYS A 31 -2.09 -20.05 4.82
CA LYS A 31 -2.90 -21.25 4.54
C LYS A 31 -4.40 -20.95 4.51
N GLU A 32 -4.84 -20.03 5.35
CA GLU A 32 -6.25 -19.61 5.39
C GLU A 32 -6.62 -18.91 4.08
N MET A 33 -5.80 -17.96 3.62
CA MET A 33 -6.04 -17.23 2.37
C MET A 33 -5.94 -18.13 1.14
N GLU A 34 -5.01 -19.09 1.12
CA GLU A 34 -4.87 -20.08 0.05
C GLU A 34 -6.10 -20.98 -0.09
N ALA A 35 -6.81 -21.26 0.99
CA ALA A 35 -8.01 -22.10 0.99
C ALA A 35 -9.27 -21.38 0.47
N LEU A 36 -9.28 -20.05 0.42
CA LEU A 36 -10.41 -19.26 -0.07
C LEU A 36 -10.54 -19.35 -1.59
N THR A 37 -11.77 -19.31 -2.09
CA THR A 37 -12.03 -19.09 -3.52
C THR A 37 -11.74 -17.63 -3.89
N ASP A 38 -11.66 -17.33 -5.19
CA ASP A 38 -11.43 -15.95 -5.68
C ASP A 38 -12.54 -14.99 -5.23
N ASP A 39 -13.78 -15.46 -5.23
CA ASP A 39 -14.92 -14.66 -4.76
C ASP A 39 -14.85 -14.42 -3.25
N GLN A 40 -14.53 -15.43 -2.46
CA GLN A 40 -14.34 -15.29 -1.02
C GLN A 40 -13.20 -14.33 -0.69
N LEU A 41 -12.08 -14.41 -1.44
CA LEU A 41 -10.96 -13.49 -1.24
C LEU A 41 -11.35 -12.03 -1.57
N ARG A 42 -12.18 -11.83 -2.59
CA ARG A 42 -12.75 -10.51 -2.94
C ARG A 42 -13.73 -10.00 -1.88
N GLU A 43 -14.57 -10.88 -1.33
CA GLU A 43 -15.52 -10.57 -0.27
C GLU A 43 -14.83 -10.06 1.00
N LYS A 44 -13.60 -10.52 1.30
CA LYS A 44 -12.78 -10.00 2.38
C LYS A 44 -12.57 -8.49 2.30
N THR A 45 -12.47 -7.93 1.10
CA THR A 45 -12.37 -6.47 0.92
C THR A 45 -13.65 -5.75 1.39
N ALA A 46 -14.81 -6.30 1.11
CA ALA A 46 -16.08 -5.72 1.58
C ALA A 46 -16.23 -5.85 3.10
N GLU A 47 -15.83 -7.00 3.66
CA GLU A 47 -15.76 -7.23 5.11
C GLU A 47 -14.86 -6.21 5.80
N PHE A 48 -13.63 -6.02 5.32
CA PHE A 48 -12.69 -5.05 5.90
C PHE A 48 -13.21 -3.62 5.82
N LYS A 49 -13.81 -3.23 4.69
CA LYS A 49 -14.42 -1.91 4.56
C LYS A 49 -15.49 -1.69 5.62
N LYS A 50 -16.34 -2.68 5.87
CA LYS A 50 -17.35 -2.59 6.91
C LYS A 50 -16.72 -2.46 8.30
N ARG A 51 -15.76 -3.31 8.64
CA ARG A 51 -15.05 -3.28 9.93
C ARG A 51 -14.41 -1.92 10.20
N VAL A 52 -13.77 -1.32 9.18
CA VAL A 52 -13.11 -0.02 9.33
C VAL A 52 -14.08 1.15 9.30
N GLN A 53 -15.05 1.16 8.37
CA GLN A 53 -15.90 2.33 8.13
C GLN A 53 -17.13 2.37 9.03
N GLU A 54 -17.67 1.20 9.43
CA GLU A 54 -18.90 1.09 10.22
C GLU A 54 -18.61 0.66 11.66
N ASP A 55 -17.76 -0.36 11.85
CA ASP A 55 -17.52 -0.95 13.17
C ASP A 55 -16.38 -0.24 13.94
N GLY A 56 -15.63 0.67 13.27
CA GLY A 56 -14.61 1.52 13.89
C GLY A 56 -13.30 0.82 14.21
N GLU A 57 -13.01 -0.34 13.61
CA GLU A 57 -11.70 -0.97 13.74
C GLU A 57 -10.61 -0.13 13.08
N SER A 58 -9.42 -0.10 13.68
CA SER A 58 -8.29 0.60 13.11
C SER A 58 -7.67 -0.19 11.96
N LEU A 59 -6.99 0.50 11.03
CA LEU A 59 -6.22 -0.17 9.99
C LEU A 59 -5.12 -1.07 10.56
N ASP A 60 -4.53 -0.70 11.71
CA ASP A 60 -3.52 -1.51 12.38
C ASP A 60 -4.07 -2.85 12.89
N ASP A 61 -5.32 -2.88 13.34
CA ASP A 61 -5.96 -4.11 13.83
C ASP A 61 -6.18 -5.12 12.70
N ILE A 62 -6.62 -4.65 11.53
CA ILE A 62 -6.88 -5.50 10.36
C ILE A 62 -5.64 -5.73 9.49
N LEU A 63 -4.55 -4.99 9.69
CA LEU A 63 -3.34 -5.03 8.84
C LEU A 63 -2.84 -6.44 8.57
N PRO A 64 -2.68 -7.34 9.56
CA PRO A 64 -2.14 -8.67 9.30
C PRO A 64 -2.99 -9.47 8.33
N GLU A 65 -4.31 -9.45 8.51
CA GLU A 65 -5.26 -10.17 7.66
C GLU A 65 -5.36 -9.52 6.27
N ALA A 66 -5.47 -8.18 6.20
CA ALA A 66 -5.55 -7.46 4.94
C ALA A 66 -4.29 -7.61 4.07
N PHE A 67 -3.10 -7.59 4.69
CA PHE A 67 -1.85 -7.86 3.97
C PHE A 67 -1.78 -9.29 3.45
N ALA A 68 -2.30 -10.26 4.19
CA ALA A 68 -2.37 -11.65 3.74
C ALA A 68 -3.31 -11.79 2.54
N VAL A 69 -4.48 -11.15 2.55
CA VAL A 69 -5.41 -11.08 1.41
C VAL A 69 -4.74 -10.44 0.20
N CYS A 70 -4.06 -9.30 0.38
CA CYS A 70 -3.33 -8.63 -0.70
C CYS A 70 -2.22 -9.51 -1.27
N ARG A 71 -1.48 -10.21 -0.42
CA ARG A 71 -0.40 -11.13 -0.79
C ARG A 71 -0.90 -12.30 -1.62
N GLU A 72 -2.01 -12.92 -1.23
CA GLU A 72 -2.63 -14.00 -1.98
C GLU A 72 -3.27 -13.48 -3.28
N GLY A 73 -3.94 -12.34 -3.24
CA GLY A 73 -4.46 -11.68 -4.42
C GLY A 73 -3.39 -11.36 -5.46
N ALA A 74 -2.20 -10.92 -5.01
CA ALA A 74 -1.05 -10.68 -5.89
C ALA A 74 -0.55 -11.97 -6.55
N TRP A 75 -0.52 -13.07 -5.80
CA TRP A 75 -0.19 -14.37 -6.36
C TRP A 75 -1.16 -14.79 -7.46
N ARG A 76 -2.47 -14.69 -7.22
CA ARG A 76 -3.50 -15.12 -8.18
C ARG A 76 -3.61 -14.22 -9.41
N SER A 77 -3.51 -12.91 -9.22
CA SER A 77 -3.72 -11.93 -10.30
C SER A 77 -2.47 -11.58 -11.09
N LEU A 78 -1.28 -11.65 -10.46
CA LEU A 78 0.00 -11.22 -11.05
C LEU A 78 1.03 -12.35 -11.17
N GLY A 79 0.81 -13.50 -10.54
CA GLY A 79 1.81 -14.57 -10.40
C GLY A 79 2.98 -14.18 -9.50
N MET A 80 2.81 -13.17 -8.65
CA MET A 80 3.85 -12.66 -7.75
C MET A 80 3.38 -12.69 -6.31
N LYS A 81 4.12 -13.38 -5.46
CA LYS A 81 3.83 -13.46 -4.03
C LYS A 81 4.87 -12.63 -3.26
N HIS A 82 4.44 -11.73 -2.40
CA HIS A 82 5.35 -10.92 -1.60
C HIS A 82 6.23 -11.77 -0.71
N PHE A 83 7.52 -11.50 -0.72
CA PHE A 83 8.47 -12.09 0.21
C PHE A 83 8.34 -11.48 1.61
N TYR A 84 8.79 -12.19 2.62
CA TYR A 84 8.75 -11.74 4.02
C TYR A 84 9.35 -10.32 4.22
N VAL A 85 10.51 -10.06 3.63
CA VAL A 85 11.14 -8.72 3.68
C VAL A 85 10.32 -7.63 3.00
N GLN A 86 9.55 -7.99 1.96
CA GLN A 86 8.63 -7.07 1.29
C GLN A 86 7.40 -6.77 2.13
N VAL A 87 6.91 -7.74 2.90
CA VAL A 87 5.85 -7.52 3.89
C VAL A 87 6.33 -6.54 4.96
N ILE A 88 7.56 -6.72 5.49
CA ILE A 88 8.19 -5.76 6.41
C ILE A 88 8.23 -4.36 5.79
N GLY A 89 8.69 -4.24 4.54
CA GLY A 89 8.73 -2.96 3.83
C GLY A 89 7.36 -2.31 3.72
N GLY A 90 6.31 -3.09 3.43
CA GLY A 90 4.92 -2.62 3.38
C GLY A 90 4.41 -2.10 4.72
N ILE A 91 4.73 -2.79 5.83
CA ILE A 91 4.37 -2.35 7.19
C ILE A 91 5.06 -1.03 7.53
N VAL A 92 6.36 -0.91 7.24
CA VAL A 92 7.14 0.33 7.47
C VAL A 92 6.53 1.50 6.71
N LEU A 93 6.13 1.29 5.45
CA LEU A 93 5.47 2.31 4.63
C LEU A 93 4.10 2.69 5.19
N HIS A 94 3.30 1.72 5.66
CA HIS A 94 2.01 2.00 6.30
C HIS A 94 2.16 2.87 7.55
N GLN A 95 3.23 2.67 8.32
CA GLN A 95 3.57 3.47 9.49
C GLN A 95 4.04 4.90 9.15
N GLY A 96 4.00 5.33 7.89
CA GLY A 96 4.46 6.64 7.45
C GLY A 96 5.98 6.81 7.48
N ARG A 97 6.72 5.72 7.51
CA ARG A 97 8.19 5.68 7.53
C ARG A 97 8.76 5.40 6.15
N ILE A 98 10.05 5.61 5.98
CA ILE A 98 10.78 5.33 4.73
C ILE A 98 11.28 3.90 4.76
N SER A 99 10.95 3.13 3.71
CA SER A 99 11.54 1.81 3.46
C SER A 99 12.54 1.92 2.31
N GLU A 100 13.82 1.83 2.64
CA GLU A 100 14.87 1.82 1.62
C GLU A 100 14.99 0.42 1.01
N MET A 101 14.92 0.35 -0.31
CA MET A 101 15.04 -0.89 -1.08
C MET A 101 15.90 -0.66 -2.31
N LYS A 102 16.79 -1.60 -2.62
CA LYS A 102 17.65 -1.55 -3.81
C LYS A 102 16.84 -1.68 -5.10
N THR A 103 17.43 -1.28 -6.22
CA THR A 103 16.86 -1.49 -7.54
C THR A 103 16.66 -2.99 -7.79
N GLY A 104 15.49 -3.38 -8.30
CA GLY A 104 15.15 -4.78 -8.55
C GLY A 104 14.49 -5.53 -7.38
N GLU A 105 14.42 -4.97 -6.18
CA GLU A 105 13.83 -5.65 -5.01
C GLU A 105 12.29 -5.60 -4.94
N GLY A 106 11.64 -5.14 -6.01
CA GLY A 106 10.18 -5.19 -6.14
C GLY A 106 9.43 -4.08 -5.41
N LYS A 107 9.99 -2.87 -5.33
CA LYS A 107 9.34 -1.70 -4.69
C LYS A 107 7.90 -1.47 -5.13
N THR A 108 7.61 -1.65 -6.42
CA THR A 108 6.26 -1.50 -6.98
C THR A 108 5.28 -2.51 -6.39
N LEU A 109 5.73 -3.75 -6.18
CA LEU A 109 4.92 -4.80 -5.54
C LEU A 109 4.73 -4.51 -4.04
N VAL A 110 5.79 -4.10 -3.33
CA VAL A 110 5.70 -3.72 -1.90
C VAL A 110 4.66 -2.62 -1.68
N ALA A 111 4.62 -1.63 -2.57
CA ALA A 111 3.68 -0.52 -2.50
C ALA A 111 2.21 -0.97 -2.51
N THR A 112 1.90 -2.14 -3.06
CA THR A 112 0.53 -2.64 -3.13
C THR A 112 -0.05 -2.97 -1.76
N LEU A 113 0.76 -3.42 -0.82
CA LEU A 113 0.34 -3.78 0.53
C LEU A 113 -0.28 -2.59 1.29
N PRO A 114 0.46 -1.50 1.53
CA PRO A 114 -0.11 -0.34 2.20
C PRO A 114 -1.17 0.38 1.35
N ALA A 115 -1.06 0.35 0.03
CA ALA A 115 -2.07 0.96 -0.84
C ALA A 115 -3.42 0.23 -0.71
N TYR A 116 -3.43 -1.11 -0.71
CA TYR A 116 -4.62 -1.91 -0.48
C TYR A 116 -5.24 -1.62 0.89
N LEU A 117 -4.45 -1.72 1.96
CA LEU A 117 -4.92 -1.51 3.34
C LEU A 117 -5.56 -0.13 3.51
N ASN A 118 -4.88 0.92 3.06
CA ASN A 118 -5.38 2.29 3.26
C ASN A 118 -6.58 2.62 2.36
N ALA A 119 -6.73 1.94 1.22
CA ALA A 119 -7.91 2.09 0.36
C ALA A 119 -9.21 1.59 1.02
N LEU A 120 -9.11 0.75 2.05
CA LEU A 120 -10.26 0.25 2.80
C LEU A 120 -11.00 1.34 3.58
N GLU A 121 -10.34 2.46 3.91
CA GLU A 121 -11.00 3.62 4.50
C GLU A 121 -11.98 4.34 3.54
N GLY A 122 -11.90 4.10 2.24
CA GLY A 122 -12.73 4.78 1.24
C GLY A 122 -12.35 6.24 0.96
N LYS A 123 -11.19 6.70 1.43
CA LYS A 123 -10.72 8.10 1.28
C LYS A 123 -9.82 8.31 0.04
N GLY A 124 -9.60 7.26 -0.75
CA GLY A 124 -8.63 7.26 -1.84
C GLY A 124 -7.18 7.08 -1.37
N VAL A 125 -6.35 6.51 -2.22
CA VAL A 125 -4.90 6.31 -1.98
C VAL A 125 -4.12 6.73 -3.21
N HIS A 126 -3.00 7.44 -3.02
CA HIS A 126 -2.17 7.92 -4.11
C HIS A 126 -0.80 7.28 -4.10
N VAL A 127 -0.46 6.57 -5.17
CA VAL A 127 0.88 6.05 -5.43
C VAL A 127 1.59 7.01 -6.38
N VAL A 128 2.59 7.72 -5.88
CA VAL A 128 3.29 8.75 -6.63
C VAL A 128 4.53 8.17 -7.28
N THR A 129 4.69 8.39 -8.58
CA THR A 129 5.84 7.98 -9.38
C THR A 129 6.60 9.20 -9.94
N VAL A 130 7.76 8.97 -10.53
CA VAL A 130 8.61 10.07 -11.03
C VAL A 130 8.20 10.60 -12.40
N ASN A 131 7.35 9.90 -13.15
CA ASN A 131 6.86 10.34 -14.46
C ASN A 131 5.59 9.60 -14.89
N ASP A 132 4.91 10.12 -15.92
CA ASP A 132 3.67 9.58 -16.49
C ASP A 132 3.83 8.15 -17.00
N TYR A 133 4.98 7.82 -17.61
CA TYR A 133 5.24 6.48 -18.12
C TYR A 133 5.19 5.44 -16.98
N LEU A 134 5.85 5.72 -15.86
CA LEU A 134 5.85 4.82 -14.72
C LEU A 134 4.46 4.77 -14.05
N ALA A 135 3.77 5.91 -13.93
CA ALA A 135 2.42 5.94 -13.40
C ALA A 135 1.48 5.03 -14.20
N LYS A 136 1.51 5.13 -15.53
CA LYS A 136 0.70 4.32 -16.43
C LYS A 136 1.09 2.85 -16.37
N ARG A 137 2.39 2.54 -16.47
CA ARG A 137 2.91 1.16 -16.41
C ARG A 137 2.53 0.47 -15.10
N ASP A 138 2.76 1.14 -13.98
CA ASP A 138 2.52 0.57 -12.65
C ASP A 138 1.02 0.42 -12.38
N MET A 139 0.19 1.37 -12.86
CA MET A 139 -1.26 1.26 -12.82
C MET A 139 -1.76 0.07 -13.67
N GLU A 140 -1.28 -0.09 -14.90
CA GLU A 140 -1.68 -1.19 -15.77
C GLU A 140 -1.27 -2.56 -15.20
N TRP A 141 -0.15 -2.61 -14.51
CA TRP A 141 0.37 -3.85 -13.92
C TRP A 141 -0.26 -4.15 -12.57
N MET A 142 -0.07 -3.29 -11.58
CA MET A 142 -0.58 -3.50 -10.21
C MET A 142 -2.08 -3.30 -10.11
N GLY A 143 -2.68 -2.56 -11.03
CA GLY A 143 -4.13 -2.36 -11.10
C GLY A 143 -4.92 -3.67 -11.23
N LYS A 144 -4.33 -4.70 -11.83
CA LYS A 144 -4.93 -6.04 -11.91
C LYS A 144 -5.19 -6.61 -10.52
N LEU A 145 -4.26 -6.45 -9.59
CA LEU A 145 -4.41 -6.88 -8.21
C LEU A 145 -5.55 -6.14 -7.51
N TYR A 146 -5.56 -4.82 -7.58
CA TYR A 146 -6.60 -4.03 -6.91
C TYR A 146 -8.00 -4.32 -7.48
N THR A 147 -8.11 -4.42 -8.80
CA THR A 147 -9.38 -4.80 -9.47
C THR A 147 -9.80 -6.22 -9.09
N PHE A 148 -8.86 -7.17 -9.03
CA PHE A 148 -9.12 -8.52 -8.57
C PHE A 148 -9.70 -8.55 -7.15
N LEU A 149 -9.19 -7.70 -6.26
CA LEU A 149 -9.66 -7.56 -4.88
C LEU A 149 -10.88 -6.63 -4.73
N GLY A 150 -11.48 -6.14 -5.84
CA GLY A 150 -12.70 -5.33 -5.81
C GLY A 150 -12.50 -3.85 -5.49
N LEU A 151 -11.28 -3.32 -5.70
CA LEU A 151 -10.99 -1.89 -5.64
C LEU A 151 -11.04 -1.25 -7.03
N THR A 152 -11.33 0.04 -7.08
CA THR A 152 -11.21 0.86 -8.29
C THR A 152 -9.79 1.41 -8.42
N VAL A 153 -9.34 1.57 -9.66
CA VAL A 153 -7.97 2.07 -9.96
C VAL A 153 -8.06 3.21 -10.95
N GLY A 154 -7.26 4.25 -10.75
CA GLY A 154 -7.16 5.40 -11.65
C GLY A 154 -5.70 5.73 -11.97
N CYS A 155 -5.49 6.53 -13.02
CA CYS A 155 -4.19 7.06 -13.38
C CYS A 155 -4.30 8.56 -13.64
N VAL A 156 -3.45 9.35 -12.99
CA VAL A 156 -3.39 10.79 -13.17
C VAL A 156 -2.10 11.14 -13.88
N ILE A 157 -2.23 11.48 -15.15
CA ILE A 157 -1.12 11.85 -16.05
C ILE A 157 -1.41 13.19 -16.72
N HIS A 158 -0.46 13.72 -17.48
CA HIS A 158 -0.67 14.93 -18.26
C HIS A 158 -1.83 14.77 -19.25
N GLY A 159 -2.63 15.83 -19.41
CA GLY A 159 -3.66 15.89 -20.44
C GLY A 159 -5.00 15.23 -20.08
N ILE A 160 -5.16 14.61 -18.92
CA ILE A 160 -6.48 14.11 -18.50
C ILE A 160 -7.41 15.29 -18.11
N SER A 161 -8.72 15.09 -18.32
CA SER A 161 -9.73 16.06 -17.93
C SER A 161 -9.79 16.25 -16.42
N GLU A 162 -10.31 17.42 -15.96
CA GLU A 162 -10.50 17.68 -14.52
C GLU A 162 -11.48 16.69 -13.89
N ALA A 163 -12.51 16.27 -14.63
CA ALA A 163 -13.49 15.31 -14.16
C ALA A 163 -12.85 13.93 -13.94
N ASP A 164 -12.05 13.45 -14.91
CA ASP A 164 -11.34 12.17 -14.79
C ASP A 164 -10.29 12.21 -13.67
N ARG A 165 -9.63 13.36 -13.48
CA ARG A 165 -8.68 13.55 -12.38
C ARG A 165 -9.36 13.44 -11.03
N ARG A 166 -10.53 14.06 -10.84
CA ARG A 166 -11.30 13.97 -9.60
C ARG A 166 -11.77 12.55 -9.34
N ALA A 167 -12.25 11.85 -10.36
CA ALA A 167 -12.65 10.45 -10.25
C ALA A 167 -11.47 9.55 -9.86
N ALA A 168 -10.30 9.75 -10.49
CA ALA A 168 -9.10 9.00 -10.18
C ALA A 168 -8.65 9.18 -8.72
N TYR A 169 -8.77 10.39 -8.16
CA TYR A 169 -8.37 10.66 -6.77
C TYR A 169 -9.27 10.02 -5.71
N GLN A 170 -10.44 9.53 -6.07
CA GLN A 170 -11.32 8.76 -5.17
C GLN A 170 -11.00 7.25 -5.19
N ALA A 171 -10.13 6.82 -6.08
CA ALA A 171 -9.70 5.43 -6.26
C ALA A 171 -8.28 5.21 -5.73
N VAL A 172 -7.75 4.00 -5.91
CA VAL A 172 -6.29 3.80 -5.86
C VAL A 172 -5.70 4.43 -7.11
N SER A 173 -5.04 5.57 -6.99
CA SER A 173 -4.56 6.32 -8.14
C SER A 173 -3.03 6.31 -8.24
N TYR A 174 -2.57 6.14 -9.48
CA TYR A 174 -1.16 6.32 -9.85
C TYR A 174 -0.97 7.70 -10.46
N THR A 175 -0.05 8.47 -9.93
CA THR A 175 0.23 9.83 -10.41
C THR A 175 1.72 10.10 -10.42
N HIS A 176 2.16 11.12 -11.16
CA HIS A 176 3.50 11.66 -11.01
C HIS A 176 3.46 13.06 -10.42
N LEU A 177 4.46 13.38 -9.62
CA LEU A 177 4.76 14.76 -9.21
C LEU A 177 6.11 15.15 -9.83
N PRO A 178 6.30 16.42 -10.22
CA PRO A 178 7.54 16.87 -10.84
C PRO A 178 8.67 17.01 -9.79
N MET A 179 8.93 15.93 -9.03
CA MET A 179 10.01 15.88 -8.06
C MET A 179 10.80 14.58 -8.23
N ALA A 180 12.12 14.70 -8.23
CA ALA A 180 13.04 13.63 -8.49
C ALA A 180 12.99 12.52 -7.41
N GLY A 181 12.79 11.29 -7.87
CA GLY A 181 13.37 10.10 -7.24
C GLY A 181 12.68 9.50 -6.01
N VAL A 182 11.46 9.90 -5.63
CA VAL A 182 10.81 9.37 -4.43
C VAL A 182 9.48 8.71 -4.77
N ILE A 183 9.34 7.40 -4.46
CA ILE A 183 8.02 6.77 -4.34
C ILE A 183 7.47 7.23 -2.99
N ILE A 184 6.65 8.26 -3.01
CA ILE A 184 5.89 8.66 -1.83
C ILE A 184 4.57 7.92 -1.93
N ILE A 185 4.40 6.87 -1.12
CA ILE A 185 3.07 6.43 -0.75
C ILE A 185 2.61 7.44 0.28
N SER A 186 1.94 8.50 -0.18
CA SER A 186 1.27 9.44 0.71
C SER A 186 0.00 8.77 1.21
N ILE A 187 0.17 8.00 2.27
CA ILE A 187 -0.93 7.42 3.01
C ILE A 187 -1.40 8.51 3.97
N ASN A 188 -2.68 8.83 3.93
CA ASN A 188 -3.35 9.79 4.81
C ASN A 188 -3.06 11.28 4.56
N LEU A 189 -3.42 11.77 3.38
CA LEU A 189 -3.85 13.14 3.26
C LEU A 189 -5.35 13.10 2.95
N THR A 190 -6.18 13.53 3.90
CA THR A 190 -7.57 13.84 3.62
C THR A 190 -7.61 14.63 2.30
N ALA A 191 -8.49 14.27 1.39
CA ALA A 191 -8.54 14.83 0.03
C ALA A 191 -8.50 16.38 -0.04
N GLY A 192 -8.80 17.07 1.07
CA GLY A 192 -8.62 18.53 1.23
C GLY A 192 -7.16 18.99 1.39
N SER A 193 -6.33 18.26 2.14
CA SER A 193 -5.01 18.78 2.55
C SER A 193 -3.93 18.72 1.46
N LEU A 194 -3.96 17.77 0.55
CA LEU A 194 -3.00 17.69 -0.57
C LEU A 194 -3.44 18.61 -1.71
N CYS A 195 -4.74 18.66 -2.00
CA CYS A 195 -5.31 19.52 -3.03
C CYS A 195 -5.10 21.00 -2.68
N ASP A 196 -5.21 21.38 -1.41
CA ASP A 196 -5.00 22.76 -0.94
C ASP A 196 -3.52 23.16 -0.97
N ARG A 197 -2.59 22.25 -0.70
CA ARG A 197 -1.14 22.51 -0.81
C ARG A 197 -0.65 22.57 -2.26
N LEU A 198 -1.30 21.89 -3.18
CA LEU A 198 -0.94 21.91 -4.61
C LEU A 198 -1.58 23.07 -5.37
N ARG A 199 -2.66 23.68 -4.82
CA ARG A 199 -3.30 24.90 -5.38
C ARG A 199 -2.56 26.20 -5.04
N GLY A 200 -1.64 26.19 -4.11
CA GLY A 200 -0.91 27.35 -3.62
C GLY A 200 0.44 27.64 -4.31
N ARG A 201 0.71 27.03 -5.48
CA ARG A 201 1.92 27.32 -6.28
C ARG A 201 1.60 27.40 -7.75
#